data_fa4ee2701d0d95a94a2bdc6574b5ec42
#
_entry.id   fa4ee2701d0d95a94a2bdc6574b5ec42
#
_cell.length_a   1.000
_cell.length_b   1.000
_cell.length_c   1.000
_cell.angle_alpha   90.00
_cell.angle_beta   90.00
_cell.angle_gamma   90.00
#
_symmetry.space_group_name_H-M   'P 1'
#
loop_
_entity.id
_entity.type
_entity.pdbx_description
1 polymer ?
#
loop_
_entity_poly.entity_id
_entity_poly.type
_entity_poly.pdbx_seq_one_letter_code
_entity_poly.pdbx_strand_id
1 'polypeptide(L)'
;MIKPDPEIMFTAVALGQDHTLALTMDGTILSWGLGRFSQLGYEVPPPHIQVSPRVIAGPLRRERVRGIAACKSASACWTDSALYTWGKNNGQLGYDKNTTPVQSIPRIVTKVTKPVISVTLNVCLHHSINCRL
;
A
#
# COMPACT_ATOMS: atom_id res chain seq x y z
N MET A 1 26.06 9.61 -13.94
CA MET A 1 24.92 10.11 -13.16
C MET A 1 23.63 9.58 -13.74
N ILE A 2 22.86 8.88 -12.92
CA ILE A 2 21.55 8.40 -13.36
C ILE A 2 20.59 9.57 -13.24
N LYS A 3 20.02 9.97 -14.37
CA LYS A 3 19.00 10.99 -14.35
C LYS A 3 17.68 10.34 -13.96
N PRO A 4 16.85 10.96 -13.08
CA PRO A 4 15.51 10.47 -12.89
C PRO A 4 14.77 10.52 -14.21
N ASP A 5 13.89 9.53 -14.41
CA ASP A 5 13.07 9.50 -15.60
C ASP A 5 12.14 10.74 -15.58
N PRO A 6 12.31 11.69 -16.53
CA PRO A 6 11.50 12.90 -16.51
C PRO A 6 10.02 12.66 -16.84
N GLU A 7 9.68 11.45 -17.28
CA GLU A 7 8.31 11.08 -17.61
C GLU A 7 7.54 10.52 -16.42
N ILE A 8 8.22 10.19 -15.30
CA ILE A 8 7.53 9.72 -14.10
C ILE A 8 6.89 10.91 -13.40
N MET A 9 5.57 10.92 -13.38
CA MET A 9 4.82 11.94 -12.67
C MET A 9 4.00 11.32 -11.56
N PHE A 10 4.21 11.79 -10.33
CA PHE A 10 3.47 11.34 -9.17
C PHE A 10 2.19 12.15 -9.03
N THR A 11 1.08 11.47 -8.75
CA THR A 11 -0.21 12.10 -8.55
C THR A 11 -0.64 12.10 -7.08
N ALA A 12 -0.05 11.25 -6.26
CA ALA A 12 -0.38 11.17 -4.85
C ALA A 12 0.81 10.60 -4.07
N VAL A 13 0.87 10.97 -2.80
CA VAL A 13 1.83 10.45 -1.82
C VAL A 13 1.07 10.14 -0.54
N ALA A 14 1.36 8.99 0.06
CA ALA A 14 0.80 8.60 1.36
C ALA A 14 1.94 8.27 2.32
N LEU A 15 1.85 8.78 3.53
CA LEU A 15 2.90 8.64 4.54
C LEU A 15 2.41 7.77 5.69
N GLY A 16 3.12 6.66 5.95
CA GLY A 16 3.01 5.94 7.19
C GLY A 16 3.96 6.52 8.24
N GLN A 17 4.18 5.79 9.33
CA GLN A 17 5.09 6.23 10.37
C GLN A 17 6.54 6.28 9.87
N ASP A 18 6.98 5.23 9.17
CA ASP A 18 8.36 5.08 8.73
C ASP A 18 8.47 4.67 7.26
N HIS A 19 7.39 4.79 6.49
CA HIS A 19 7.41 4.44 5.07
C HIS A 19 6.57 5.39 4.25
N THR A 20 6.83 5.40 2.95
CA THR A 20 6.15 6.27 2.00
C THR A 20 5.65 5.45 0.82
N LEU A 21 4.44 5.75 0.37
CA LEU A 21 3.88 5.26 -0.88
C LEU A 21 3.72 6.43 -1.84
N ALA A 22 4.00 6.20 -3.11
CA ALA A 22 3.75 7.19 -4.16
C ALA A 22 3.02 6.53 -5.32
N LEU A 23 2.05 7.25 -5.86
CA LEU A 23 1.23 6.80 -6.99
C LEU A 23 1.60 7.62 -8.22
N THR A 24 1.86 6.96 -9.33
CA THR A 24 2.14 7.62 -10.61
C THR A 24 0.87 7.83 -11.42
N MET A 25 0.97 8.65 -12.48
CA MET A 25 -0.15 8.92 -13.36
C MET A 25 -0.68 7.68 -14.07
N ASP A 26 0.18 6.70 -14.34
CA ASP A 26 -0.22 5.47 -15.02
C ASP A 26 -0.76 4.39 -14.08
N GLY A 27 -0.88 4.70 -12.78
CA GLY A 27 -1.44 3.78 -11.81
C GLY A 27 -0.46 2.81 -11.20
N THR A 28 0.84 3.10 -11.27
CA THR A 28 1.90 2.32 -10.63
C THR A 28 2.19 2.86 -9.24
N ILE A 29 2.43 1.97 -8.27
CA ILE A 29 2.80 2.37 -6.91
C ILE A 29 4.28 2.09 -6.69
N LEU A 30 4.95 3.05 -6.06
CA LEU A 30 6.30 2.87 -5.53
C LEU A 30 6.25 3.02 -4.01
N SER A 31 7.19 2.37 -3.33
CA SER A 31 7.33 2.50 -1.89
C SER A 31 8.80 2.56 -1.50
N TRP A 32 9.08 3.16 -0.34
CA TRP A 32 10.40 3.19 0.26
C TRP A 32 10.29 3.49 1.74
N GLY A 33 11.41 3.35 2.45
CA GLY A 33 11.48 3.54 3.88
C GLY A 33 11.67 2.21 4.62
N LEU A 34 11.14 2.11 5.84
CA LEU A 34 11.30 0.94 6.68
C LEU A 34 10.28 -0.15 6.30
N GLY A 35 10.79 -1.37 6.12
CA GLY A 35 9.98 -2.52 5.73
C GLY A 35 9.95 -3.65 6.76
N ARG A 36 10.20 -3.35 8.04
CA ARG A 36 10.27 -4.37 9.10
C ARG A 36 8.99 -5.19 9.22
N PHE A 37 7.84 -4.58 8.98
CA PHE A 37 6.54 -5.23 9.05
C PHE A 37 5.92 -5.45 7.68
N SER A 38 6.76 -5.49 6.64
CA SER A 38 6.35 -5.69 5.24
C SER A 38 5.40 -4.59 4.72
N GLN A 39 5.43 -3.42 5.33
CA GLN A 39 4.59 -2.29 4.90
C GLN A 39 4.94 -1.76 3.52
N LEU A 40 6.08 -2.18 2.98
CA LEU A 40 6.53 -1.77 1.64
C LEU A 40 5.87 -2.58 0.51
N GLY A 41 5.25 -3.73 0.83
CA GLY A 41 4.63 -4.61 -0.17
C GLY A 41 5.60 -5.56 -0.85
N TYR A 42 6.83 -5.62 -0.38
CA TYR A 42 7.87 -6.56 -0.80
C TYR A 42 8.86 -6.72 0.36
N GLU A 43 9.60 -7.81 0.35
CA GLU A 43 10.58 -8.07 1.40
C GLU A 43 11.89 -7.33 1.13
N VAL A 44 12.49 -6.82 2.20
CA VAL A 44 13.80 -6.17 2.17
C VAL A 44 14.67 -6.84 3.23
N PRO A 45 15.89 -7.29 2.86
CA PRO A 45 16.78 -7.93 3.84
C PRO A 45 17.10 -7.00 5.01
N PRO A 46 17.45 -7.56 6.20
CA PRO A 46 17.88 -6.71 7.31
C PRO A 46 18.97 -5.73 6.90
N PRO A 47 18.93 -4.46 7.33
CA PRO A 47 18.06 -3.86 8.34
C PRO A 47 16.67 -3.43 7.87
N HIS A 48 16.15 -3.99 6.78
CA HIS A 48 14.79 -3.76 6.30
C HIS A 48 14.52 -2.32 5.85
N ILE A 49 15.51 -1.69 5.25
CA ILE A 49 15.39 -0.30 4.78
C ILE A 49 15.55 -0.27 3.26
N GLN A 50 14.55 0.29 2.58
CA GLN A 50 14.60 0.58 1.15
C GLN A 50 14.81 2.09 0.99
N VAL A 51 16.00 2.48 0.58
CA VAL A 51 16.39 3.89 0.53
C VAL A 51 15.74 4.64 -0.62
N SER A 52 15.68 4.01 -1.78
CA SER A 52 15.13 4.65 -2.99
C SER A 52 13.76 4.07 -3.36
N PRO A 53 12.92 4.84 -4.06
CA PRO A 53 11.62 4.34 -4.51
C PRO A 53 11.74 3.06 -5.33
N ARG A 54 10.91 2.08 -5.01
CA ARG A 54 10.85 0.80 -5.70
C ARG A 54 9.41 0.45 -6.04
N VAL A 55 9.17 -0.01 -7.26
CA VAL A 55 7.84 -0.41 -7.72
C VAL A 55 7.33 -1.61 -6.93
N ILE A 56 6.08 -1.54 -6.49
CA ILE A 56 5.39 -2.67 -5.89
C ILE A 56 4.80 -3.50 -7.03
N ALA A 57 5.33 -4.70 -7.21
CA ALA A 57 4.91 -5.61 -8.28
C ALA A 57 3.90 -6.65 -7.74
N GLY A 58 4.05 -7.91 -8.12
CA GLY A 58 3.20 -8.99 -7.65
C GLY A 58 1.74 -8.81 -8.05
N PRO A 59 0.80 -8.87 -7.09
CA PRO A 59 -0.63 -8.77 -7.41
C PRO A 59 -1.04 -7.47 -8.09
N LEU A 60 -0.25 -6.41 -7.95
CA LEU A 60 -0.55 -5.10 -8.54
C LEU A 60 0.08 -4.90 -9.92
N ARG A 61 0.80 -5.88 -10.43
CA ARG A 61 1.64 -5.74 -11.62
C ARG A 61 0.90 -5.23 -12.85
N ARG A 62 -0.37 -5.63 -13.02
CA ARG A 62 -1.17 -5.24 -14.18
C ARG A 62 -2.40 -4.43 -13.79
N GLU A 63 -2.41 -3.96 -12.55
CA GLU A 63 -3.52 -3.19 -12.03
C GLU A 63 -3.25 -1.70 -12.20
N ARG A 64 -4.32 -0.97 -12.49
CA ARG A 64 -4.26 0.48 -12.47
C ARG A 64 -4.77 0.98 -11.14
N VAL A 65 -3.84 1.38 -10.28
CA VAL A 65 -4.18 1.88 -8.96
C VAL A 65 -4.74 3.29 -9.07
N ARG A 66 -5.85 3.54 -8.36
CA ARG A 66 -6.54 4.82 -8.36
C ARG A 66 -6.24 5.66 -7.13
N GLY A 67 -5.90 5.02 -6.03
CA GLY A 67 -5.59 5.74 -4.80
C GLY A 67 -4.78 4.89 -3.85
N ILE A 68 -4.15 5.58 -2.88
CA ILE A 68 -3.27 4.98 -1.90
C ILE A 68 -3.55 5.55 -0.52
N ALA A 69 -3.26 4.77 0.52
CA ALA A 69 -3.32 5.20 1.91
C ALA A 69 -2.27 4.47 2.72
N ALA A 70 -1.78 5.11 3.77
CA ALA A 70 -0.82 4.52 4.68
C ALA A 70 -1.06 5.05 6.09
N CYS A 71 -0.82 4.22 7.10
CA CYS A 71 -0.86 4.64 8.49
C CYS A 71 -0.02 3.69 9.33
N LYS A 72 0.86 4.25 10.18
CA LYS A 72 1.80 3.47 10.98
C LYS A 72 2.57 2.48 10.13
N SER A 73 2.40 1.18 10.34
CA SER A 73 3.12 0.13 9.62
C SER A 73 2.22 -0.65 8.66
N ALA A 74 1.19 -0.01 8.14
CA ALA A 74 0.23 -0.61 7.22
C ALA A 74 0.04 0.26 5.99
N SER A 75 -0.33 -0.38 4.88
CA SER A 75 -0.51 0.26 3.58
C SER A 75 -1.76 -0.28 2.90
N ALA A 76 -2.34 0.55 2.04
CA ALA A 76 -3.48 0.17 1.23
C ALA A 76 -3.47 0.89 -0.10
N CYS A 77 -4.10 0.26 -1.09
CA CYS A 77 -4.38 0.89 -2.36
C CYS A 77 -5.69 0.35 -2.91
N TRP A 78 -6.28 1.08 -3.85
CA TRP A 78 -7.50 0.62 -4.49
C TRP A 78 -7.46 0.89 -5.98
N THR A 79 -8.18 0.03 -6.67
CA THR A 79 -8.47 0.16 -8.10
C THR A 79 -9.95 0.49 -8.27
N ASP A 80 -10.46 0.45 -9.50
CA ASP A 80 -11.89 0.69 -9.73
C ASP A 80 -12.78 -0.39 -9.10
N SER A 81 -12.24 -1.58 -8.83
CA SER A 81 -13.05 -2.72 -8.38
C SER A 81 -12.49 -3.49 -7.19
N ALA A 82 -11.32 -3.12 -6.66
CA ALA A 82 -10.69 -3.90 -5.61
C ALA A 82 -9.94 -3.02 -4.62
N LEU A 83 -9.85 -3.51 -3.39
CA LEU A 83 -9.06 -2.92 -2.31
C LEU A 83 -7.97 -3.91 -1.93
N TYR A 84 -6.73 -3.43 -1.85
CA TYR A 84 -5.58 -4.20 -1.42
C TYR A 84 -5.00 -3.59 -0.16
N THR A 85 -4.59 -4.46 0.77
CA THR A 85 -3.91 -4.04 2.01
C THR A 85 -2.70 -4.92 2.26
N TRP A 86 -1.73 -4.39 2.99
CA TRP A 86 -0.54 -5.12 3.39
C TRP A 86 0.14 -4.42 4.58
N GLY A 87 1.14 -5.10 5.16
CA GLY A 87 1.86 -4.62 6.30
C GLY A 87 1.41 -5.27 7.60
N LYS A 88 1.59 -4.56 8.71
CA LYS A 88 1.24 -5.06 10.03
C LYS A 88 -0.28 -5.04 10.23
N ASN A 89 -0.84 -6.19 10.60
CA ASN A 89 -2.28 -6.32 10.79
C ASN A 89 -2.64 -6.23 12.27
N ASN A 90 -3.25 -5.12 12.65
CA ASN A 90 -3.79 -4.91 13.99
C ASN A 90 -5.33 -4.99 14.00
N GLY A 91 -5.90 -5.65 12.99
CA GLY A 91 -7.34 -5.79 12.82
C GLY A 91 -7.95 -4.84 11.79
N GLN A 92 -7.13 -3.95 11.21
CA GLN A 92 -7.62 -2.92 10.29
C GLN A 92 -7.51 -3.30 8.80
N LEU A 93 -6.80 -4.39 8.48
CA LEU A 93 -6.51 -4.72 7.08
C LEU A 93 -7.65 -5.43 6.36
N GLY A 94 -8.70 -5.81 7.08
CA GLY A 94 -9.87 -6.44 6.46
C GLY A 94 -9.85 -7.96 6.48
N TYR A 95 -8.85 -8.58 7.13
CA TYR A 95 -8.77 -10.01 7.37
C TYR A 95 -8.22 -10.28 8.77
N ASP A 96 -8.34 -11.51 9.23
CA ASP A 96 -8.07 -11.87 10.62
C ASP A 96 -6.60 -11.66 10.98
N LYS A 97 -6.36 -10.82 12.00
CA LYS A 97 -5.01 -10.54 12.52
C LYS A 97 -4.38 -11.74 13.19
N ASN A 98 -5.17 -12.68 13.68
CA ASN A 98 -4.66 -13.88 14.37
C ASN A 98 -4.13 -14.92 13.37
N THR A 99 -4.72 -14.99 12.18
CA THR A 99 -4.25 -15.87 11.11
C THR A 99 -3.21 -15.19 10.22
N THR A 100 -3.30 -13.86 10.07
CA THR A 100 -2.38 -13.09 9.24
C THR A 100 -1.92 -11.85 10.02
N PRO A 101 -0.98 -12.00 10.96
CA PRO A 101 -0.48 -10.85 11.73
C PRO A 101 0.35 -9.88 10.89
N VAL A 102 1.00 -10.36 9.83
CA VAL A 102 1.75 -9.55 8.87
C VAL A 102 1.43 -10.06 7.48
N GLN A 103 1.09 -9.14 6.58
CA GLN A 103 0.86 -9.45 5.17
C GLN A 103 2.02 -8.90 4.34
N SER A 104 2.79 -9.79 3.73
CA SER A 104 4.04 -9.43 3.06
C SER A 104 3.85 -8.76 1.71
N ILE A 105 2.80 -9.13 0.99
CA ILE A 105 2.51 -8.58 -0.34
C ILE A 105 1.08 -8.04 -0.35
N PRO A 106 0.76 -7.13 -1.29
CA PRO A 106 -0.62 -6.64 -1.41
C PRO A 106 -1.62 -7.79 -1.52
N ARG A 107 -2.65 -7.76 -0.68
CA ARG A 107 -3.69 -8.79 -0.64
C ARG A 107 -5.05 -8.14 -0.86
N ILE A 108 -5.85 -8.73 -1.72
CA ILE A 108 -7.21 -8.27 -1.97
C ILE A 108 -8.07 -8.52 -0.71
N VAL A 109 -8.81 -7.49 -0.30
CA VAL A 109 -9.63 -7.57 0.91
C VAL A 109 -10.97 -8.20 0.59
N THR A 110 -11.69 -7.59 -0.37
CA THR A 110 -12.98 -8.07 -0.81
C THR A 110 -13.16 -7.74 -2.26
N LYS A 111 -13.98 -8.54 -2.93
CA LYS A 111 -14.40 -8.22 -4.27
C LYS A 111 -15.49 -7.14 -4.17
N VAL A 112 -15.15 -5.94 -4.62
CA VAL A 112 -16.08 -4.81 -4.55
C VAL A 112 -16.95 -4.81 -5.78
N THR A 113 -18.28 -4.76 -5.59
CA THR A 113 -19.24 -4.75 -6.69
C THR A 113 -19.50 -3.35 -7.23
N LYS A 114 -19.10 -2.33 -6.49
CA LYS A 114 -19.21 -0.93 -6.88
C LYS A 114 -17.84 -0.30 -6.95
N PRO A 115 -17.62 0.75 -7.77
CA PRO A 115 -16.33 1.42 -7.82
C PRO A 115 -15.89 1.93 -6.44
N VAL A 116 -14.64 1.70 -6.11
CA VAL A 116 -14.04 2.24 -4.89
C VAL A 116 -13.56 3.65 -5.19
N ILE A 117 -14.11 4.63 -4.47
CA ILE A 117 -13.77 6.04 -4.67
C ILE A 117 -12.61 6.45 -3.77
N SER A 118 -12.68 6.09 -2.49
CA SER A 118 -11.62 6.39 -1.53
C SER A 118 -11.61 5.38 -0.40
N VAL A 119 -10.45 5.24 0.23
CA VAL A 119 -10.24 4.36 1.39
C VAL A 119 -9.48 5.15 2.44
N THR A 120 -9.88 5.00 3.70
CA THR A 120 -9.19 5.56 4.84
C THR A 120 -8.72 4.45 5.76
N LEU A 121 -7.43 4.44 6.09
CA LEU A 121 -6.86 3.52 7.06
C LEU A 121 -6.95 4.14 8.45
N ASN A 122 -7.83 3.60 9.30
CA ASN A 122 -7.99 4.08 10.67
C ASN A 122 -7.12 3.29 11.65
N VAL A 123 -5.87 3.00 11.28
CA VAL A 123 -4.95 2.23 12.11
C VAL A 123 -4.69 2.91 13.44
N CYS A 124 -4.58 4.23 13.42
CA CYS A 124 -4.29 5.01 14.61
C CYS A 124 -5.42 4.99 15.62
N LEU A 125 -6.63 4.67 15.17
CA LEU A 125 -7.83 4.61 15.99
C LEU A 125 -8.31 3.17 16.21
N HIS A 126 -7.56 2.19 15.75
CA HIS A 126 -7.89 0.75 15.85
C HIS A 126 -9.19 0.37 15.14
N HIS A 127 -9.54 1.08 14.10
CA HIS A 127 -10.73 0.79 13.30
C HIS A 127 -10.38 0.02 12.03
N SER A 128 -11.38 -0.66 11.49
CA SER A 128 -11.27 -1.33 10.21
C SER A 128 -11.14 -0.32 9.07
N ILE A 129 -10.73 -0.80 7.91
CA ILE A 129 -10.70 0.01 6.69
C ILE A 129 -12.13 0.38 6.29
N ASN A 130 -12.35 1.67 6.04
CA ASN A 130 -13.63 2.19 5.56
C ASN A 130 -13.53 2.48 4.07
N CYS A 131 -14.36 1.80 3.28
CA CYS A 131 -14.51 2.09 1.85
C CYS A 131 -15.65 3.08 1.65
N ARG A 132 -15.39 4.15 0.91
CA ARG A 132 -16.41 5.12 0.52
C ARG A 132 -16.60 5.06 -0.99
N LEU A 133 -17.82 4.97 -1.38
CA LEU A 133 -18.21 4.89 -2.80
C LEU A 133 -18.74 6.22 -3.31
#